data_97d47f23d716d06eb182d61db61cf370
#
_entry.id   97d47f23d716d06eb182d61db61cf370
#
_cell.length_a   1.000
_cell.length_b   1.000
_cell.length_c   1.000
_cell.angle_alpha   90.00
_cell.angle_beta   90.00
_cell.angle_gamma   90.00
#
_symmetry.space_group_name_H-M   'P 1'
#
loop_
_entity.id
_entity.type
_entity.pdbx_description
1 polymer ?
#
loop_
_entity_poly.entity_id
_entity_poly.type
_entity_poly.pdbx_seq_one_letter_code
_entity_poly.pdbx_strand_id
1 'polypeptide(L)'
;KYGVAVEKLAAIGFSAMMHGYLAFDKEGNLLVPFRTWRNSTTGPAAEQLSQLFSYNIPERWSISHLYQAILNGEDHVKDVAYFTTLAGYIHWRMTGQKVLGVGDASGMFPIDPKTKQYDAVMVEKFDRQIADRHFSWHLAEILPEIRIAGESAGYLTEEGARLLDPSGDLEAGIPLAPPEGDAGTGMVATNSVKQRTGNVSAGTSVFAMIVLEKELSKYYPQIDMVTTPDGSLVAMVHANNCTSDLNAWVGLCGQVLDAFGVKVAGDELYGTLYRKSLEADPDCGGLLSYGFLSGEYIMNCTEGRPMFVRTPESHFNLANFMRSHLYASFGALKVGMDLLLQQEKVEIDAIYGHGGIFKTKGVAQNYLAAALNTPVSVMETAGEGGPWGMALLTAYLVHKAEGESLADYLEHHVFAGAVGTSVDPDPKDVEGFEAYANRFKNAIAVEQAAVDKL
;
A
#
# COMPACT_ATOMS: atom_id res chain seq x y z
N LYS A 1 -26.70 -16.42 -4.15
CA LYS A 1 -25.89 -16.81 -5.31
C LYS A 1 -25.56 -18.32 -5.26
N TYR A 2 -25.29 -18.85 -4.07
CA TYR A 2 -24.86 -20.24 -3.86
C TYR A 2 -25.95 -21.15 -3.28
N GLY A 3 -27.13 -20.61 -2.97
CA GLY A 3 -28.28 -21.39 -2.45
C GLY A 3 -28.03 -22.00 -1.06
N VAL A 4 -27.12 -21.42 -0.28
CA VAL A 4 -26.77 -21.86 1.07
C VAL A 4 -27.12 -20.75 2.04
N ALA A 5 -27.88 -21.05 3.09
CA ALA A 5 -28.05 -20.18 4.25
C ALA A 5 -26.77 -20.28 5.12
N VAL A 6 -26.24 -19.14 5.53
CA VAL A 6 -25.06 -19.07 6.41
C VAL A 6 -25.57 -18.78 7.81
N GLU A 7 -25.71 -19.81 8.63
CA GLU A 7 -26.18 -19.71 10.01
C GLU A 7 -25.05 -19.38 10.97
N LYS A 8 -23.88 -19.98 10.78
CA LYS A 8 -22.73 -19.87 11.67
C LYS A 8 -21.41 -19.82 10.94
N LEU A 9 -20.49 -19.01 11.43
CA LEU A 9 -19.11 -18.88 10.97
C LEU A 9 -18.16 -19.08 12.14
N ALA A 10 -16.94 -19.57 11.89
CA ALA A 10 -15.92 -19.73 12.90
C ALA A 10 -15.42 -18.35 13.41
N ALA A 11 -15.25 -17.40 12.51
CA ALA A 11 -14.94 -16.00 12.79
C ALA A 11 -15.29 -15.11 11.59
N ILE A 12 -15.35 -13.80 11.82
CA ILE A 12 -15.56 -12.76 10.80
C ILE A 12 -14.44 -11.73 10.93
N GLY A 13 -14.06 -11.11 9.82
CA GLY A 13 -13.16 -9.98 9.79
C GLY A 13 -13.49 -9.03 8.66
N PHE A 14 -13.10 -7.77 8.81
CA PHE A 14 -13.32 -6.72 7.82
C PHE A 14 -12.00 -6.12 7.37
N SER A 15 -11.83 -6.04 6.06
CA SER A 15 -10.76 -5.29 5.42
C SER A 15 -11.37 -4.20 4.55
N ALA A 16 -10.85 -2.99 4.66
CA ALA A 16 -11.27 -1.87 3.83
C ALA A 16 -10.06 -1.01 3.45
N MET A 17 -10.32 0.06 2.68
CA MET A 17 -9.27 1.01 2.36
C MET A 17 -8.63 1.58 3.64
N MET A 18 -7.33 1.59 3.70
CA MET A 18 -6.56 2.19 4.77
C MET A 18 -6.73 3.71 4.78
N HIS A 19 -6.49 4.36 5.93
CA HIS A 19 -6.57 5.80 6.11
C HIS A 19 -7.99 6.39 6.02
N GLY A 20 -8.07 7.73 5.88
CA GLY A 20 -9.31 8.47 5.80
C GLY A 20 -9.83 8.95 7.16
N TYR A 21 -10.94 9.68 7.14
CA TYR A 21 -11.46 10.37 8.31
C TYR A 21 -12.98 10.24 8.41
N LEU A 22 -13.42 9.40 9.32
CA LEU A 22 -14.82 9.25 9.75
C LEU A 22 -14.90 9.72 11.20
N ALA A 23 -15.50 10.88 11.45
CA ALA A 23 -15.61 11.50 12.77
C ALA A 23 -17.03 11.49 13.26
N PHE A 24 -17.21 11.13 14.55
CA PHE A 24 -18.50 10.92 15.19
C PHE A 24 -18.60 11.71 16.49
N ASP A 25 -19.81 12.15 16.82
CA ASP A 25 -20.15 12.72 18.12
C ASP A 25 -20.37 11.64 19.20
N LYS A 26 -20.74 12.06 20.42
CA LYS A 26 -21.01 11.15 21.55
C LYS A 26 -22.19 10.23 21.31
N GLU A 27 -23.16 10.65 20.54
CA GLU A 27 -24.35 9.90 20.15
C GLU A 27 -24.08 8.93 18.98
N GLY A 28 -22.89 9.02 18.35
CA GLY A 28 -22.50 8.19 17.22
C GLY A 28 -23.00 8.70 15.87
N ASN A 29 -23.39 9.98 15.77
CA ASN A 29 -23.74 10.61 14.52
C ASN A 29 -22.48 11.02 13.76
N LEU A 30 -22.47 10.81 12.44
CA LEU A 30 -21.39 11.26 11.56
C LEU A 30 -21.39 12.79 11.48
N LEU A 31 -20.29 13.40 11.87
CA LEU A 31 -20.15 14.86 11.96
C LEU A 31 -19.91 15.54 10.61
N VAL A 32 -19.16 14.88 9.73
CA VAL A 32 -18.83 15.39 8.39
C VAL A 32 -18.83 14.24 7.37
N PRO A 33 -19.02 14.52 6.08
CA PRO A 33 -18.87 13.49 5.04
C PRO A 33 -17.52 12.79 5.10
N PHE A 34 -17.48 11.50 4.82
CA PHE A 34 -16.26 10.69 4.80
C PHE A 34 -15.18 11.29 3.87
N ARG A 35 -14.03 11.60 4.43
CA ARG A 35 -12.83 12.03 3.69
C ARG A 35 -11.95 10.81 3.48
N THR A 36 -11.84 10.36 2.23
CA THR A 36 -11.05 9.17 1.89
C THR A 36 -9.56 9.49 1.74
N TRP A 37 -8.73 8.46 1.59
CA TRP A 37 -7.30 8.57 1.33
C TRP A 37 -6.93 9.42 0.08
N ARG A 38 -7.88 9.61 -0.85
CA ARG A 38 -7.71 10.44 -2.06
C ARG A 38 -7.87 11.93 -1.80
N ASN A 39 -8.29 12.31 -0.61
CA ASN A 39 -8.39 13.72 -0.26
C ASN A 39 -6.99 14.26 0.04
N SER A 40 -6.54 15.21 -0.78
CA SER A 40 -5.21 15.83 -0.74
C SER A 40 -5.24 17.28 -0.21
N THR A 41 -6.26 17.66 0.58
CA THR A 41 -6.38 19.03 1.10
C THR A 41 -5.64 19.26 2.41
N THR A 42 -4.87 18.28 2.89
CA THR A 42 -4.25 18.23 4.22
C THR A 42 -2.75 18.52 4.23
N GLY A 43 -2.21 19.06 3.14
CA GLY A 43 -0.78 19.37 3.02
C GLY A 43 -0.20 20.18 4.18
N PRO A 44 -0.81 21.33 4.56
CA PRO A 44 -0.32 22.12 5.69
C PRO A 44 -0.30 21.37 7.02
N ALA A 45 -1.30 20.52 7.28
CA ALA A 45 -1.35 19.69 8.48
C ALA A 45 -0.27 18.61 8.48
N ALA A 46 -0.12 17.91 7.36
CA ALA A 46 0.88 16.86 7.18
C ALA A 46 2.31 17.40 7.40
N GLU A 47 2.63 18.55 6.81
CA GLU A 47 3.93 19.21 6.97
C GLU A 47 4.21 19.58 8.44
N GLN A 48 3.26 20.26 9.10
CA GLN A 48 3.43 20.68 10.49
C GLN A 48 3.57 19.49 11.44
N LEU A 49 2.75 18.44 11.26
CA LEU A 49 2.83 17.24 12.09
C LEU A 49 4.12 16.47 11.85
N SER A 50 4.60 16.37 10.61
CA SER A 50 5.87 15.72 10.30
C SER A 50 7.04 16.42 10.97
N GLN A 51 7.06 17.74 10.99
CA GLN A 51 8.06 18.54 11.70
C GLN A 51 7.94 18.36 13.22
N LEU A 52 6.72 18.44 13.78
CA LEU A 52 6.46 18.30 15.21
C LEU A 52 6.93 16.95 15.76
N PHE A 53 6.67 15.89 15.02
CA PHE A 53 6.99 14.52 15.44
C PHE A 53 8.38 14.08 15.04
N SER A 54 9.04 14.77 14.08
CA SER A 54 10.23 14.27 13.37
C SER A 54 9.96 12.88 12.77
N TYR A 55 8.78 12.72 12.16
CA TYR A 55 8.23 11.48 11.63
C TYR A 55 7.38 11.81 10.41
N ASN A 56 7.45 11.00 9.35
CA ASN A 56 6.64 11.29 8.16
C ASN A 56 5.14 11.05 8.44
N ILE A 57 4.36 12.11 8.32
CA ILE A 57 2.89 12.07 8.43
C ILE A 57 2.31 12.41 7.06
N PRO A 58 1.89 11.42 6.27
CA PRO A 58 1.32 11.66 4.95
C PRO A 58 -0.02 12.42 5.00
N GLU A 59 -0.32 13.13 3.92
CA GLU A 59 -1.59 13.87 3.77
C GLU A 59 -2.83 12.98 3.94
N ARG A 60 -2.75 11.73 3.49
CA ARG A 60 -3.87 10.77 3.51
C ARG A 60 -4.18 10.20 4.89
N TRP A 61 -3.30 10.36 5.89
CA TRP A 61 -3.49 9.80 7.22
C TRP A 61 -4.63 10.47 7.97
N SER A 62 -5.32 9.72 8.85
CA SER A 62 -6.49 10.22 9.58
C SER A 62 -6.17 11.41 10.45
N ILE A 63 -5.00 11.44 11.09
CA ILE A 63 -4.55 12.56 11.91
C ILE A 63 -4.32 13.84 11.09
N SER A 64 -3.86 13.73 9.85
CA SER A 64 -3.71 14.88 8.95
C SER A 64 -5.05 15.53 8.65
N HIS A 65 -6.11 14.74 8.47
CA HIS A 65 -7.46 15.24 8.27
C HIS A 65 -8.02 15.93 9.51
N LEU A 66 -7.84 15.32 10.70
CA LEU A 66 -8.26 15.93 11.96
C LEU A 66 -7.54 17.26 12.18
N TYR A 67 -6.21 17.26 12.03
CA TYR A 67 -5.42 18.47 12.27
C TYR A 67 -5.71 19.56 11.22
N GLN A 68 -5.94 19.20 9.96
CA GLN A 68 -6.36 20.17 8.94
C GLN A 68 -7.71 20.80 9.26
N ALA A 69 -8.66 20.00 9.77
CA ALA A 69 -9.95 20.53 10.21
C ALA A 69 -9.80 21.53 11.38
N ILE A 70 -8.85 21.25 12.30
CA ILE A 70 -8.49 22.19 13.40
C ILE A 70 -7.88 23.48 12.84
N LEU A 71 -6.95 23.38 11.89
CA LEU A 71 -6.31 24.54 11.26
C LEU A 71 -7.33 25.41 10.50
N ASN A 72 -8.28 24.78 9.83
CA ASN A 72 -9.36 25.45 9.11
C ASN A 72 -10.42 26.05 10.05
N GLY A 73 -10.43 25.71 11.34
CA GLY A 73 -11.45 26.14 12.29
C GLY A 73 -12.83 25.54 12.00
N GLU A 74 -12.89 24.29 11.53
CA GLU A 74 -14.14 23.61 11.22
C GLU A 74 -14.93 23.32 12.50
N ASP A 75 -16.22 23.71 12.52
CA ASP A 75 -17.08 23.68 13.72
C ASP A 75 -17.23 22.29 14.37
N HIS A 76 -17.19 21.23 13.57
CA HIS A 76 -17.40 19.85 14.02
C HIS A 76 -16.30 19.35 14.97
N VAL A 77 -15.09 19.92 14.90
CA VAL A 77 -13.93 19.41 15.64
C VAL A 77 -14.13 19.39 17.14
N LYS A 78 -14.87 20.38 17.68
CA LYS A 78 -15.18 20.49 19.13
C LYS A 78 -16.08 19.34 19.64
N ASP A 79 -16.86 18.74 18.74
CA ASP A 79 -17.87 17.73 19.05
C ASP A 79 -17.36 16.30 18.75
N VAL A 80 -16.11 16.13 18.28
CA VAL A 80 -15.52 14.82 18.01
C VAL A 80 -15.39 14.03 19.31
N ALA A 81 -16.02 12.87 19.36
CA ALA A 81 -15.90 11.90 20.45
C ALA A 81 -15.27 10.58 20.01
N TYR A 82 -15.16 10.38 18.71
CA TYR A 82 -14.52 9.21 18.09
C TYR A 82 -14.23 9.49 16.63
N PHE A 83 -13.05 9.08 16.13
CA PHE A 83 -12.81 9.03 14.70
C PHE A 83 -12.07 7.74 14.33
N THR A 84 -12.30 7.25 13.11
CA THR A 84 -11.81 5.95 12.67
C THR A 84 -11.71 5.85 11.15
N THR A 85 -11.21 4.71 10.68
CA THR A 85 -11.21 4.29 9.27
C THR A 85 -12.51 3.61 8.88
N LEU A 86 -12.65 3.27 7.60
CA LEU A 86 -13.83 2.54 7.12
C LEU A 86 -13.93 1.13 7.73
N ALA A 87 -12.82 0.41 7.86
CA ALA A 87 -12.79 -0.92 8.48
C ALA A 87 -13.23 -0.85 9.95
N GLY A 88 -12.71 0.11 10.70
CA GLY A 88 -13.08 0.36 12.09
C GLY A 88 -14.55 0.74 12.26
N TYR A 89 -15.10 1.56 11.35
CA TYR A 89 -16.52 1.90 11.36
C TYR A 89 -17.42 0.69 11.14
N ILE A 90 -17.12 -0.13 10.15
CA ILE A 90 -17.91 -1.36 9.87
C ILE A 90 -17.83 -2.28 11.09
N HIS A 91 -16.64 -2.49 11.64
CA HIS A 91 -16.45 -3.33 12.83
C HIS A 91 -17.27 -2.82 14.03
N TRP A 92 -17.22 -1.52 14.30
CA TRP A 92 -18.00 -0.92 15.35
C TRP A 92 -19.52 -1.14 15.20
N ARG A 93 -20.03 -1.00 13.96
CA ARG A 93 -21.44 -1.27 13.67
C ARG A 93 -21.84 -2.73 13.86
N MET A 94 -20.89 -3.67 13.69
CA MET A 94 -21.15 -5.10 13.87
C MET A 94 -21.03 -5.58 15.31
N THR A 95 -20.15 -4.94 16.10
CA THR A 95 -19.76 -5.42 17.44
C THR A 95 -20.12 -4.48 18.58
N GLY A 96 -20.38 -3.22 18.30
CA GLY A 96 -20.44 -2.15 19.31
C GLY A 96 -19.06 -1.74 19.86
N GLN A 97 -17.96 -2.39 19.44
CA GLN A 97 -16.61 -2.13 19.93
C GLN A 97 -15.86 -1.16 19.02
N LYS A 98 -15.27 -0.12 19.60
CA LYS A 98 -14.46 0.90 18.90
C LYS A 98 -12.99 0.45 18.83
N VAL A 99 -12.74 -0.62 18.07
CA VAL A 99 -11.45 -1.30 17.95
C VAL A 99 -10.93 -1.19 16.53
N LEU A 100 -9.61 -1.16 16.38
CA LEU A 100 -8.92 -1.21 15.11
C LEU A 100 -7.72 -2.14 15.20
N GLY A 101 -7.41 -2.86 14.12
CA GLY A 101 -6.17 -3.61 14.00
C GLY A 101 -4.97 -2.68 13.92
N VAL A 102 -3.84 -3.10 14.49
CA VAL A 102 -2.63 -2.26 14.57
C VAL A 102 -2.12 -1.85 13.19
N GLY A 103 -2.28 -2.70 12.18
CA GLY A 103 -1.90 -2.39 10.81
C GLY A 103 -2.66 -1.18 10.27
N ASP A 104 -3.98 -1.15 10.40
CA ASP A 104 -4.81 -0.03 9.98
C ASP A 104 -4.64 1.20 10.90
N ALA A 105 -4.51 0.99 12.21
CA ALA A 105 -4.24 2.05 13.18
C ALA A 105 -2.94 2.81 12.91
N SER A 106 -1.91 2.13 12.39
CA SER A 106 -0.64 2.74 11.99
C SER A 106 -0.78 3.76 10.86
N GLY A 107 -1.86 3.69 10.08
CA GLY A 107 -2.22 4.68 9.07
C GLY A 107 -3.13 5.80 9.59
N MET A 108 -3.53 5.75 10.85
CA MET A 108 -4.23 6.84 11.53
C MET A 108 -3.28 7.74 12.29
N PHE A 109 -2.38 7.14 13.07
CA PHE A 109 -1.40 7.81 13.93
C PHE A 109 -0.17 6.90 14.15
N PRO A 110 1.03 7.45 14.42
CA PRO A 110 2.24 6.66 14.66
C PRO A 110 2.09 5.62 15.79
N ILE A 111 2.63 4.43 15.54
CA ILE A 111 2.67 3.31 16.48
C ILE A 111 4.08 3.19 17.09
N ASP A 112 4.16 3.04 18.41
CA ASP A 112 5.39 2.63 19.09
C ASP A 112 5.62 1.13 18.82
N PRO A 113 6.74 0.75 18.15
CA PRO A 113 6.99 -0.64 17.77
C PRO A 113 7.20 -1.58 18.98
N LYS A 114 7.51 -1.05 20.17
CA LYS A 114 7.71 -1.86 21.38
C LYS A 114 6.41 -2.22 22.06
N THR A 115 5.53 -1.24 22.18
CA THR A 115 4.22 -1.41 22.85
C THR A 115 3.14 -1.87 21.89
N LYS A 116 3.31 -1.64 20.57
CA LYS A 116 2.32 -1.85 19.52
C LYS A 116 1.03 -1.05 19.75
N GLN A 117 1.16 0.06 20.44
CA GLN A 117 0.11 1.04 20.73
C GLN A 117 0.48 2.38 20.09
N TYR A 118 -0.45 3.34 20.07
CA TYR A 118 -0.13 4.70 19.63
C TYR A 118 1.04 5.27 20.43
N ASP A 119 1.97 5.94 19.74
CA ASP A 119 3.13 6.55 20.38
C ASP A 119 2.69 7.64 21.39
N ALA A 120 2.84 7.32 22.67
CA ALA A 120 2.39 8.19 23.76
C ALA A 120 3.10 9.56 23.78
N VAL A 121 4.36 9.61 23.32
CA VAL A 121 5.11 10.87 23.25
C VAL A 121 4.57 11.76 22.14
N MET A 122 4.23 11.17 21.00
CA MET A 122 3.63 11.91 19.88
C MET A 122 2.18 12.35 20.19
N VAL A 123 1.40 11.51 20.89
CA VAL A 123 0.07 11.89 21.39
C VAL A 123 0.19 13.12 22.30
N GLU A 124 1.09 13.11 23.29
CA GLU A 124 1.31 14.26 24.17
C GLU A 124 1.76 15.51 23.41
N LYS A 125 2.66 15.37 22.41
CA LYS A 125 3.05 16.50 21.55
C LYS A 125 1.86 17.09 20.79
N PHE A 126 0.99 16.23 20.24
CA PHE A 126 -0.21 16.68 19.54
C PHE A 126 -1.16 17.44 20.47
N ASP A 127 -1.47 16.89 21.64
CA ASP A 127 -2.35 17.55 22.61
C ASP A 127 -1.79 18.91 23.06
N ARG A 128 -0.48 19.03 23.25
CA ARG A 128 0.18 20.33 23.52
C ARG A 128 0.05 21.30 22.34
N GLN A 129 0.16 20.82 21.10
CA GLN A 129 0.07 21.65 19.88
C GLN A 129 -1.30 22.32 19.73
N ILE A 130 -2.35 21.65 20.20
CA ILE A 130 -3.74 22.15 20.09
C ILE A 130 -4.31 22.71 21.41
N ALA A 131 -3.49 22.83 22.46
CA ALA A 131 -3.95 23.22 23.81
C ALA A 131 -4.66 24.58 23.86
N ASP A 132 -4.30 25.51 22.97
CA ASP A 132 -4.92 26.83 22.83
C ASP A 132 -6.36 26.78 22.29
N ARG A 133 -6.77 25.67 21.71
CA ARG A 133 -8.12 25.45 21.17
C ARG A 133 -9.14 25.07 22.25
N HIS A 134 -8.70 24.63 23.42
CA HIS A 134 -9.53 24.28 24.56
C HIS A 134 -10.63 23.26 24.25
N PHE A 135 -10.31 22.23 23.45
CA PHE A 135 -11.24 21.13 23.20
C PHE A 135 -11.52 20.34 24.47
N SER A 136 -12.71 19.74 24.58
CA SER A 136 -13.13 18.91 25.71
C SER A 136 -12.62 17.48 25.66
N TRP A 137 -11.81 17.14 24.67
CA TRP A 137 -11.25 15.83 24.44
C TRP A 137 -9.72 15.90 24.31
N HIS A 138 -9.07 14.80 24.61
CA HIS A 138 -7.66 14.52 24.28
C HIS A 138 -7.55 13.47 23.19
N LEU A 139 -6.46 13.50 22.42
CA LEU A 139 -6.33 12.62 21.23
C LEU A 139 -6.53 11.14 21.59
N ALA A 140 -5.92 10.67 22.68
CA ALA A 140 -6.05 9.28 23.11
C ALA A 140 -7.50 8.84 23.42
N GLU A 141 -8.39 9.78 23.77
CA GLU A 141 -9.78 9.47 24.13
C GLU A 141 -10.68 9.27 22.90
N ILE A 142 -10.28 9.84 21.76
CA ILE A 142 -11.07 9.82 20.52
C ILE A 142 -10.52 8.84 19.46
N LEU A 143 -9.33 8.24 19.69
CA LEU A 143 -8.76 7.19 18.86
C LEU A 143 -9.39 5.82 19.17
N PRO A 144 -9.45 4.88 18.19
CA PRO A 144 -9.86 3.50 18.46
C PRO A 144 -8.87 2.76 19.37
N GLU A 145 -9.37 1.78 20.12
CA GLU A 145 -8.53 0.84 20.84
C GLU A 145 -7.79 -0.09 19.87
N ILE A 146 -6.50 -0.32 20.05
CA ILE A 146 -5.71 -1.18 19.18
C ILE A 146 -5.76 -2.63 19.63
N ARG A 147 -5.90 -3.54 18.65
CA ARG A 147 -5.70 -4.98 18.80
C ARG A 147 -4.71 -5.48 17.75
N ILE A 148 -3.92 -6.49 18.10
CA ILE A 148 -3.03 -7.16 17.14
C ILE A 148 -3.68 -8.42 16.56
N ALA A 149 -3.19 -8.88 15.42
CA ALA A 149 -3.64 -10.14 14.81
C ALA A 149 -3.62 -11.30 15.81
N GLY A 150 -4.67 -12.12 15.79
CA GLY A 150 -4.84 -13.23 16.71
C GLY A 150 -5.42 -12.89 18.08
N GLU A 151 -5.71 -11.61 18.35
CA GLU A 151 -6.54 -11.17 19.49
C GLU A 151 -8.01 -11.07 19.07
N SER A 152 -8.93 -11.29 20.02
CA SER A 152 -10.35 -11.07 19.77
C SER A 152 -10.67 -9.57 19.80
N ALA A 153 -11.42 -9.12 18.81
CA ALA A 153 -11.93 -7.74 18.73
C ALA A 153 -13.41 -7.64 19.09
N GLY A 154 -13.94 -8.64 19.77
CA GLY A 154 -15.34 -8.71 20.19
C GLY A 154 -16.15 -9.74 19.42
N TYR A 155 -17.45 -9.66 19.55
CA TYR A 155 -18.38 -10.63 19.00
C TYR A 155 -19.49 -9.95 18.21
N LEU A 156 -19.97 -10.62 17.17
CA LEU A 156 -21.12 -10.15 16.37
C LEU A 156 -22.34 -10.00 17.26
N THR A 157 -22.92 -8.81 17.28
CA THR A 157 -24.16 -8.53 18.01
C THR A 157 -25.37 -8.99 17.20
N GLU A 158 -26.57 -9.08 17.83
CA GLU A 158 -27.81 -9.35 17.11
C GLU A 158 -28.10 -8.28 16.04
N GLU A 159 -27.84 -7.00 16.34
CA GLU A 159 -27.97 -5.91 15.38
C GLU A 159 -26.99 -6.06 14.22
N GLY A 160 -25.73 -6.37 14.51
CA GLY A 160 -24.69 -6.64 13.51
C GLY A 160 -25.05 -7.83 12.61
N ALA A 161 -25.56 -8.91 13.18
CA ALA A 161 -26.02 -10.07 12.41
C ALA A 161 -27.15 -9.69 11.44
N ARG A 162 -28.15 -8.94 11.89
CA ARG A 162 -29.24 -8.46 11.03
C ARG A 162 -28.79 -7.48 9.93
N LEU A 163 -27.73 -6.69 10.19
CA LEU A 163 -27.15 -5.80 9.17
C LEU A 163 -26.43 -6.59 8.07
N LEU A 164 -25.74 -7.68 8.43
CA LEU A 164 -25.06 -8.56 7.47
C LEU A 164 -26.03 -9.46 6.72
N ASP A 165 -27.02 -9.98 7.45
CA ASP A 165 -28.03 -10.91 6.93
C ASP A 165 -29.43 -10.48 7.33
N PRO A 166 -30.12 -9.70 6.47
CA PRO A 166 -31.51 -9.32 6.69
C PRO A 166 -32.51 -10.49 6.71
N SER A 167 -32.13 -11.70 6.22
CA SER A 167 -32.99 -12.91 6.32
C SER A 167 -33.08 -13.41 7.77
N GLY A 168 -32.06 -13.13 8.60
CA GLY A 168 -32.02 -13.51 10.00
C GLY A 168 -31.50 -14.92 10.27
N ASP A 169 -30.90 -15.55 9.26
CA ASP A 169 -30.31 -16.89 9.41
C ASP A 169 -28.98 -16.84 10.18
N LEU A 170 -28.22 -15.73 10.04
CA LEU A 170 -26.89 -15.58 10.68
C LEU A 170 -27.01 -15.37 12.19
N GLU A 171 -26.40 -16.24 12.97
CA GLU A 171 -26.39 -16.17 14.43
C GLU A 171 -25.45 -15.06 14.95
N ALA A 172 -25.85 -14.42 16.04
CA ALA A 172 -24.96 -13.56 16.83
C ALA A 172 -23.93 -14.36 17.64
N GLY A 173 -22.93 -13.67 18.24
CA GLY A 173 -21.92 -14.32 19.08
C GLY A 173 -20.73 -14.90 18.32
N ILE A 174 -20.65 -14.72 17.01
CA ILE A 174 -19.48 -15.08 16.20
C ILE A 174 -18.30 -14.15 16.57
N PRO A 175 -17.10 -14.68 16.87
CA PRO A 175 -15.92 -13.85 17.18
C PRO A 175 -15.45 -13.07 15.97
N LEU A 176 -14.97 -11.84 16.20
CA LEU A 176 -14.38 -11.01 15.16
C LEU A 176 -12.89 -10.83 15.37
N ALA A 177 -12.14 -10.92 14.27
CA ALA A 177 -10.74 -10.50 14.21
C ALA A 177 -10.66 -8.97 14.19
N PRO A 178 -9.54 -8.36 14.62
CA PRO A 178 -9.30 -6.92 14.48
C PRO A 178 -9.50 -6.48 13.02
N PRO A 179 -10.27 -5.43 12.77
CA PRO A 179 -10.46 -4.92 11.41
C PRO A 179 -9.17 -4.29 10.89
N GLU A 180 -8.84 -4.56 9.64
CA GLU A 180 -7.55 -4.17 9.05
C GLU A 180 -7.70 -3.39 7.74
N GLY A 181 -6.68 -2.61 7.42
CA GLY A 181 -6.53 -1.95 6.13
C GLY A 181 -6.16 -2.93 5.01
N ASP A 182 -6.45 -2.54 3.77
CA ASP A 182 -6.17 -3.34 2.57
C ASP A 182 -4.66 -3.61 2.36
N ALA A 183 -3.78 -2.69 2.80
CA ALA A 183 -2.34 -2.87 2.73
C ALA A 183 -1.86 -4.01 3.66
N GLY A 184 -2.27 -4.01 4.93
CA GLY A 184 -1.92 -5.06 5.89
C GLY A 184 -2.47 -6.42 5.49
N THR A 185 -3.74 -6.50 5.07
CA THR A 185 -4.32 -7.76 4.57
C THR A 185 -3.67 -8.23 3.27
N GLY A 186 -3.21 -7.30 2.43
CA GLY A 186 -2.40 -7.62 1.24
C GLY A 186 -1.07 -8.29 1.58
N MET A 187 -0.39 -7.85 2.64
CA MET A 187 0.83 -8.48 3.14
C MET A 187 0.57 -9.91 3.63
N VAL A 188 -0.53 -10.12 4.34
CA VAL A 188 -0.94 -11.47 4.80
C VAL A 188 -1.26 -12.38 3.61
N ALA A 189 -2.00 -11.87 2.63
CA ALA A 189 -2.38 -12.61 1.41
C ALA A 189 -1.18 -13.06 0.57
N THR A 190 -0.05 -12.37 0.69
CA THR A 190 1.19 -12.64 -0.06
C THR A 190 2.30 -13.29 0.78
N ASN A 191 2.03 -13.66 2.03
CA ASN A 191 3.02 -14.20 2.98
C ASN A 191 4.24 -13.28 3.19
N SER A 192 4.02 -11.97 3.26
CA SER A 192 5.08 -10.96 3.37
C SER A 192 5.07 -10.21 4.70
N VAL A 193 4.75 -10.90 5.80
CA VAL A 193 4.70 -10.31 7.16
C VAL A 193 5.95 -10.58 8.00
N LYS A 194 6.83 -11.45 7.52
CA LYS A 194 8.08 -11.81 8.20
C LYS A 194 9.13 -10.70 8.00
N GLN A 195 9.96 -10.46 9.01
CA GLN A 195 11.10 -9.54 8.88
C GLN A 195 11.99 -9.91 7.69
N ARG A 196 12.55 -8.91 7.04
CA ARG A 196 13.37 -9.02 5.82
C ARG A 196 12.61 -9.53 4.60
N THR A 197 11.28 -9.54 4.66
CA THR A 197 10.45 -9.77 3.49
C THR A 197 9.60 -8.54 3.18
N GLY A 198 9.01 -8.52 2.00
CA GLY A 198 8.08 -7.48 1.64
C GLY A 198 7.22 -7.87 0.45
N ASN A 199 6.23 -7.04 0.16
CA ASN A 199 5.47 -7.18 -1.08
C ASN A 199 5.57 -5.92 -1.95
N VAL A 200 5.36 -6.11 -3.25
CA VAL A 200 5.20 -5.03 -4.21
C VAL A 200 3.87 -5.21 -4.93
N SER A 201 2.98 -4.25 -4.73
CA SER A 201 1.71 -4.16 -5.46
C SER A 201 1.87 -3.21 -6.64
N ALA A 202 1.70 -3.70 -7.87
CA ALA A 202 1.90 -2.92 -9.08
C ALA A 202 0.66 -2.95 -9.99
N GLY A 203 -0.02 -1.82 -10.01
CA GLY A 203 -1.22 -1.56 -10.80
C GLY A 203 -1.14 -0.17 -11.46
N THR A 204 -2.14 0.67 -11.29
CA THR A 204 -2.11 2.09 -11.71
C THR A 204 -0.99 2.85 -11.01
N SER A 205 -0.84 2.62 -9.71
CA SER A 205 0.30 3.02 -8.88
C SER A 205 1.13 1.79 -8.50
N VAL A 206 2.28 2.00 -7.89
CA VAL A 206 3.10 0.93 -7.33
C VAL A 206 3.54 1.29 -5.92
N PHE A 207 3.47 0.33 -5.01
CA PHE A 207 4.05 0.49 -3.68
C PHE A 207 4.76 -0.78 -3.23
N ALA A 208 5.82 -0.59 -2.45
CA ALA A 208 6.53 -1.64 -1.75
C ALA A 208 6.32 -1.49 -0.24
N MET A 209 6.07 -2.59 0.44
CA MET A 209 5.98 -2.67 1.90
C MET A 209 7.04 -3.64 2.40
N ILE A 210 8.00 -3.16 3.17
CA ILE A 210 9.15 -3.93 3.64
C ILE A 210 9.10 -4.05 5.15
N VAL A 211 9.09 -5.28 5.66
CA VAL A 211 9.12 -5.55 7.11
C VAL A 211 10.52 -5.38 7.63
N LEU A 212 10.71 -4.38 8.48
CA LEU A 212 12.01 -3.98 9.01
C LEU A 212 12.39 -4.77 10.26
N GLU A 213 13.70 -4.94 10.47
CA GLU A 213 14.26 -5.49 11.71
C GLU A 213 14.45 -4.42 12.80
N LYS A 214 14.54 -3.14 12.39
CA LYS A 214 14.78 -1.98 13.28
C LYS A 214 14.19 -0.71 12.68
N GLU A 215 14.03 0.30 13.52
CA GLU A 215 13.64 1.64 13.08
C GLU A 215 14.69 2.25 12.14
N LEU A 216 14.23 3.14 11.25
CA LEU A 216 15.12 3.92 10.38
C LEU A 216 15.92 4.92 11.21
N SER A 217 17.11 5.28 10.75
CA SER A 217 18.02 6.21 11.46
C SER A 217 17.46 7.64 11.53
N LYS A 218 16.58 8.00 10.60
CA LYS A 218 15.87 9.28 10.53
C LYS A 218 14.55 9.09 9.76
N TYR A 219 13.67 10.08 9.80
CA TYR A 219 12.51 10.05 8.92
C TYR A 219 12.86 10.52 7.50
N TYR A 220 12.17 9.94 6.53
CA TYR A 220 12.23 10.28 5.11
C TYR A 220 10.83 10.66 4.66
N PRO A 221 10.63 11.84 4.04
CA PRO A 221 9.33 12.23 3.51
C PRO A 221 8.77 11.25 2.46
N GLN A 222 9.65 10.48 1.80
CA GLN A 222 9.28 9.51 0.77
C GLN A 222 8.90 8.13 1.32
N ILE A 223 9.02 7.91 2.64
CA ILE A 223 8.78 6.60 3.27
C ILE A 223 7.74 6.77 4.36
N ASP A 224 6.66 6.01 4.25
CA ASP A 224 5.65 5.95 5.29
C ASP A 224 5.96 4.77 6.22
N MET A 225 5.94 5.04 7.51
CA MET A 225 6.13 4.02 8.52
C MET A 225 4.78 3.51 9.01
N VAL A 226 4.47 2.27 8.69
CA VAL A 226 3.25 1.57 9.10
C VAL A 226 3.61 0.26 9.79
N THR A 227 2.65 -0.61 10.08
CA THR A 227 2.90 -1.92 10.67
C THR A 227 2.18 -3.03 9.92
N THR A 228 2.67 -4.26 10.08
CA THR A 228 1.91 -5.47 9.76
C THR A 228 0.75 -5.63 10.75
N PRO A 229 -0.24 -6.51 10.48
CA PRO A 229 -1.34 -6.80 11.41
C PRO A 229 -0.91 -7.38 12.76
N ASP A 230 0.32 -7.88 12.90
CA ASP A 230 0.89 -8.32 14.18
C ASP A 230 1.77 -7.25 14.86
N GLY A 231 1.87 -6.05 14.25
CA GLY A 231 2.59 -4.90 14.79
C GLY A 231 4.07 -4.86 14.49
N SER A 232 4.57 -5.64 13.53
CA SER A 232 5.94 -5.53 13.04
C SER A 232 6.10 -4.28 12.19
N LEU A 233 7.23 -3.59 12.33
CA LEU A 233 7.49 -2.31 11.66
C LEU A 233 7.63 -2.48 10.15
N VAL A 234 6.98 -1.65 9.38
CA VAL A 234 6.98 -1.68 7.92
C VAL A 234 7.35 -0.31 7.35
N ALA A 235 8.32 -0.29 6.44
CA ALA A 235 8.57 0.86 5.59
C ALA A 235 7.78 0.71 4.27
N MET A 236 6.92 1.67 3.98
CA MET A 236 6.17 1.71 2.72
C MET A 236 6.71 2.81 1.81
N VAL A 237 7.10 2.43 0.60
CA VAL A 237 7.46 3.33 -0.50
C VAL A 237 6.35 3.30 -1.52
N HIS A 238 5.72 4.42 -1.81
CA HIS A 238 4.59 4.52 -2.73
C HIS A 238 4.90 5.50 -3.86
N ALA A 239 4.83 5.02 -5.11
CA ALA A 239 4.88 5.85 -6.31
C ALA A 239 3.50 5.91 -6.98
N ASN A 240 3.09 7.13 -7.35
CA ASN A 240 1.76 7.39 -7.90
C ASN A 240 1.55 6.78 -9.29
N ASN A 241 2.63 6.63 -10.04
CA ASN A 241 2.58 6.24 -11.45
C ASN A 241 3.28 4.90 -11.69
N CYS A 242 2.58 3.97 -12.36
CA CYS A 242 3.15 2.67 -12.72
C CYS A 242 2.71 2.25 -14.14
N THR A 243 1.58 1.53 -14.29
CA THR A 243 1.26 0.90 -15.58
C THR A 243 0.38 1.74 -16.50
N SER A 244 -0.14 2.88 -16.09
CA SER A 244 -1.15 3.61 -16.86
C SER A 244 -0.62 4.11 -18.21
N ASP A 245 0.57 4.69 -18.25
CA ASP A 245 1.21 5.13 -19.49
C ASP A 245 1.67 3.93 -20.35
N LEU A 246 2.26 2.90 -19.73
CA LEU A 246 2.60 1.64 -20.39
C LEU A 246 1.38 1.02 -21.10
N ASN A 247 0.20 1.05 -20.44
CA ASN A 247 -1.04 0.55 -21.04
C ASN A 247 -1.48 1.40 -22.25
N ALA A 248 -1.26 2.70 -22.22
CA ALA A 248 -1.55 3.58 -23.38
C ALA A 248 -0.66 3.21 -24.57
N TRP A 249 0.63 2.95 -24.37
CA TRP A 249 1.54 2.54 -25.43
C TRP A 249 1.20 1.13 -25.98
N VAL A 250 0.86 0.18 -25.14
CA VAL A 250 0.38 -1.14 -25.58
C VAL A 250 -0.91 -0.99 -26.39
N GLY A 251 -1.85 -0.15 -25.92
CA GLY A 251 -3.08 0.17 -26.66
C GLY A 251 -2.81 0.79 -28.03
N LEU A 252 -1.81 1.69 -28.14
CA LEU A 252 -1.40 2.26 -29.43
C LEU A 252 -0.85 1.18 -30.37
N CYS A 253 -0.04 0.24 -29.88
CA CYS A 253 0.41 -0.91 -30.68
C CYS A 253 -0.75 -1.75 -31.21
N GLY A 254 -1.79 -1.95 -30.39
CA GLY A 254 -3.03 -2.63 -30.81
C GLY A 254 -3.74 -1.87 -31.94
N GLN A 255 -3.85 -0.55 -31.83
CA GLN A 255 -4.44 0.30 -32.90
C GLN A 255 -3.64 0.24 -34.20
N VAL A 256 -2.31 0.14 -34.15
CA VAL A 256 -1.48 -0.06 -35.34
C VAL A 256 -1.81 -1.40 -36.01
N LEU A 257 -1.94 -2.48 -35.26
CA LEU A 257 -2.33 -3.80 -35.79
C LEU A 257 -3.73 -3.76 -36.42
N ASP A 258 -4.71 -3.13 -35.74
CA ASP A 258 -6.07 -2.95 -36.24
C ASP A 258 -6.08 -2.18 -37.58
N ALA A 259 -5.24 -1.17 -37.73
CA ALA A 259 -5.11 -0.40 -38.97
C ALA A 259 -4.63 -1.27 -40.15
N PHE A 260 -3.89 -2.35 -39.89
CA PHE A 260 -3.47 -3.35 -40.87
C PHE A 260 -4.47 -4.53 -40.98
N GLY A 261 -5.63 -4.46 -40.29
CA GLY A 261 -6.63 -5.52 -40.29
C GLY A 261 -6.26 -6.76 -39.45
N VAL A 262 -5.22 -6.65 -38.61
CA VAL A 262 -4.78 -7.74 -37.74
C VAL A 262 -5.41 -7.56 -36.35
N LYS A 263 -6.24 -8.52 -35.93
CA LYS A 263 -6.84 -8.53 -34.59
C LYS A 263 -6.06 -9.45 -33.67
N VAL A 264 -5.64 -8.93 -32.52
CA VAL A 264 -4.94 -9.67 -31.47
C VAL A 264 -5.71 -9.52 -30.17
N ALA A 265 -5.89 -10.61 -29.41
CA ALA A 265 -6.51 -10.57 -28.10
C ALA A 265 -5.66 -9.73 -27.12
N GLY A 266 -6.31 -9.04 -26.18
CA GLY A 266 -5.59 -8.13 -25.26
C GLY A 266 -4.46 -8.84 -24.50
N ASP A 267 -4.72 -9.99 -23.88
CA ASP A 267 -3.69 -10.74 -23.13
C ASP A 267 -2.53 -11.23 -24.02
N GLU A 268 -2.82 -11.56 -25.27
CA GLU A 268 -1.80 -11.96 -26.25
C GLU A 268 -0.94 -10.77 -26.66
N LEU A 269 -1.54 -9.58 -26.86
CA LEU A 269 -0.83 -8.35 -27.17
C LEU A 269 0.14 -7.96 -26.06
N TYR A 270 -0.36 -7.90 -24.81
CA TYR A 270 0.48 -7.64 -23.64
C TYR A 270 1.60 -8.67 -23.52
N GLY A 271 1.26 -9.95 -23.55
CA GLY A 271 2.23 -11.03 -23.41
C GLY A 271 3.32 -11.00 -24.49
N THR A 272 2.97 -10.69 -25.72
CA THR A 272 3.92 -10.60 -26.85
C THR A 272 4.86 -9.41 -26.70
N LEU A 273 4.32 -8.21 -26.43
CA LEU A 273 5.13 -7.00 -26.28
C LEU A 273 6.03 -7.08 -25.04
N TYR A 274 5.52 -7.61 -23.92
CA TYR A 274 6.30 -7.77 -22.70
C TYR A 274 7.46 -8.76 -22.92
N ARG A 275 7.20 -9.94 -23.50
CA ARG A 275 8.28 -10.90 -23.82
C ARG A 275 9.28 -10.34 -24.81
N LYS A 276 8.85 -9.50 -25.76
CA LYS A 276 9.76 -8.83 -26.70
C LYS A 276 10.78 -7.94 -26.00
N SER A 277 10.42 -7.34 -24.85
CA SER A 277 11.36 -6.54 -24.06
C SER A 277 12.54 -7.32 -23.48
N LEU A 278 12.44 -8.67 -23.37
CA LEU A 278 13.55 -9.51 -22.88
C LEU A 278 14.72 -9.57 -23.86
N GLU A 279 14.51 -9.24 -25.14
CA GLU A 279 15.54 -9.17 -26.17
C GLU A 279 16.29 -7.82 -26.19
N ALA A 280 15.93 -6.90 -25.30
CA ALA A 280 16.48 -5.55 -25.25
C ALA A 280 17.88 -5.51 -24.63
N ASP A 281 18.59 -4.43 -24.92
CA ASP A 281 19.81 -4.09 -24.19
C ASP A 281 19.49 -3.92 -22.70
N PRO A 282 20.37 -4.35 -21.77
CA PRO A 282 20.08 -4.30 -20.32
C PRO A 282 19.71 -2.91 -19.80
N ASP A 283 20.26 -1.86 -20.39
CA ASP A 283 20.01 -0.45 -20.05
C ASP A 283 18.96 0.22 -20.94
N CYS A 284 18.16 -0.52 -21.68
CA CYS A 284 17.20 -0.04 -22.67
C CYS A 284 17.84 0.69 -23.87
N GLY A 285 19.10 0.42 -24.19
CA GLY A 285 19.80 1.05 -25.32
C GLY A 285 19.88 2.57 -25.27
N GLY A 286 20.00 3.13 -24.06
CA GLY A 286 20.04 4.56 -23.86
C GLY A 286 18.69 5.29 -23.92
N LEU A 287 17.58 4.57 -24.08
CA LEU A 287 16.22 5.15 -24.05
C LEU A 287 15.80 5.54 -22.62
N LEU A 288 14.89 6.51 -22.53
CA LEU A 288 14.30 6.98 -21.28
C LEU A 288 12.81 7.21 -21.45
N SER A 289 12.02 6.80 -20.46
CA SER A 289 10.59 7.05 -20.39
C SER A 289 10.20 7.55 -19.00
N TYR A 290 9.32 8.54 -18.94
CA TYR A 290 8.56 8.93 -17.76
C TYR A 290 7.08 8.65 -18.02
N GLY A 291 6.47 7.83 -17.18
CA GLY A 291 5.05 7.49 -17.28
C GLY A 291 4.18 8.31 -16.32
N PHE A 292 4.56 9.56 -16.03
CA PHE A 292 3.90 10.39 -15.02
C PHE A 292 2.64 11.05 -15.59
N LEU A 293 1.49 10.41 -15.33
CA LEU A 293 0.17 10.96 -15.63
C LEU A 293 -0.37 11.86 -14.51
N SER A 294 0.25 11.79 -13.35
CA SER A 294 -0.02 12.64 -12.18
C SER A 294 1.31 13.04 -11.53
N GLY A 295 1.24 13.90 -10.53
CA GLY A 295 2.44 14.24 -9.75
C GLY A 295 3.11 12.99 -9.16
N GLU A 296 4.44 13.04 -9.05
CA GLU A 296 5.27 11.98 -8.48
C GLU A 296 6.18 12.57 -7.40
N TYR A 297 5.71 12.52 -6.17
CA TYR A 297 6.36 13.24 -5.09
C TYR A 297 7.74 12.66 -4.70
N ILE A 298 7.97 11.35 -4.93
CA ILE A 298 9.31 10.75 -4.76
C ILE A 298 10.34 11.48 -5.63
N MET A 299 9.90 11.98 -6.79
CA MET A 299 10.72 12.69 -7.77
C MET A 299 10.59 14.22 -7.68
N ASN A 300 9.87 14.74 -6.67
CA ASN A 300 9.55 16.17 -6.51
C ASN A 300 8.82 16.79 -7.72
N CYS A 301 7.97 16.02 -8.38
CA CYS A 301 7.11 16.48 -9.46
C CYS A 301 5.69 16.67 -8.94
N THR A 302 5.16 17.89 -8.97
CA THR A 302 3.80 18.23 -8.53
C THR A 302 2.73 17.82 -9.54
N GLU A 303 3.07 17.79 -10.81
CA GLU A 303 2.27 17.30 -11.93
C GLU A 303 3.10 16.35 -12.79
N GLY A 304 2.48 15.64 -13.73
CA GLY A 304 3.17 14.77 -14.68
C GLY A 304 2.92 15.17 -16.14
N ARG A 305 3.91 14.88 -16.97
CA ARG A 305 3.82 14.97 -18.45
C ARG A 305 4.47 13.73 -19.02
N PRO A 306 3.68 12.67 -19.34
CA PRO A 306 4.25 11.45 -19.88
C PRO A 306 5.12 11.72 -21.09
N MET A 307 6.35 11.25 -21.08
CA MET A 307 7.27 11.50 -22.18
C MET A 307 8.20 10.32 -22.45
N PHE A 308 8.61 10.26 -23.72
CA PHE A 308 9.64 9.32 -24.19
C PHE A 308 10.79 10.13 -24.79
N VAL A 309 12.00 9.86 -24.32
CA VAL A 309 13.22 10.59 -24.72
C VAL A 309 14.25 9.64 -25.28
N ARG A 310 14.88 10.06 -26.38
CA ARG A 310 16.03 9.39 -26.99
C ARG A 310 17.05 10.39 -27.50
N THR A 311 18.30 9.99 -27.55
CA THR A 311 19.39 10.72 -28.18
C THR A 311 19.69 10.13 -29.57
N PRO A 312 20.47 10.80 -30.42
CA PRO A 312 20.89 10.25 -31.72
C PRO A 312 21.63 8.91 -31.60
N GLU A 313 22.31 8.67 -30.46
CA GLU A 313 23.10 7.48 -30.19
C GLU A 313 22.26 6.35 -29.58
N SER A 314 21.02 6.60 -29.20
CA SER A 314 20.14 5.59 -28.58
C SER A 314 19.84 4.47 -29.58
N HIS A 315 19.90 3.24 -29.09
CA HIS A 315 19.55 2.04 -29.87
C HIS A 315 18.01 1.86 -29.87
N PHE A 316 17.33 2.53 -30.80
CA PHE A 316 15.87 2.59 -30.89
C PHE A 316 15.31 1.40 -31.67
N ASN A 317 14.71 0.45 -30.99
CA ASN A 317 13.94 -0.68 -31.51
C ASN A 317 12.80 -1.06 -30.58
N LEU A 318 11.90 -1.94 -31.01
CA LEU A 318 10.72 -2.33 -30.24
C LEU A 318 11.07 -2.96 -28.88
N ALA A 319 12.12 -3.76 -28.82
CA ALA A 319 12.54 -4.42 -27.57
C ALA A 319 12.98 -3.38 -26.53
N ASN A 320 13.90 -2.48 -26.90
CA ASN A 320 14.38 -1.42 -26.04
C ASN A 320 13.27 -0.43 -25.67
N PHE A 321 12.38 -0.11 -26.60
CA PHE A 321 11.21 0.72 -26.35
C PHE A 321 10.32 0.11 -25.26
N MET A 322 9.92 -1.14 -25.39
CA MET A 322 9.07 -1.82 -24.43
C MET A 322 9.75 -1.97 -23.05
N ARG A 323 11.06 -2.29 -23.05
CA ARG A 323 11.82 -2.40 -21.80
C ARG A 323 11.89 -1.07 -21.07
N SER A 324 12.08 0.05 -21.80
CA SER A 324 12.14 1.39 -21.19
C SER A 324 10.84 1.78 -20.50
N HIS A 325 9.66 1.42 -21.04
CA HIS A 325 8.37 1.66 -20.41
C HIS A 325 8.10 0.73 -19.21
N LEU A 326 8.56 -0.54 -19.29
CA LEU A 326 8.49 -1.46 -18.15
C LEU A 326 9.41 -1.01 -17.01
N TYR A 327 10.61 -0.51 -17.32
CA TYR A 327 11.52 0.04 -16.33
C TYR A 327 10.96 1.34 -15.73
N ALA A 328 10.34 2.21 -16.53
CA ALA A 328 9.68 3.43 -16.05
C ALA A 328 8.58 3.13 -15.02
N SER A 329 7.86 2.00 -15.19
CA SER A 329 6.84 1.57 -14.24
C SER A 329 7.38 1.31 -12.82
N PHE A 330 8.68 1.03 -12.68
CA PHE A 330 9.36 0.84 -11.40
C PHE A 330 10.36 1.96 -11.07
N GLY A 331 10.53 2.94 -11.95
CA GLY A 331 11.58 3.96 -11.83
C GLY A 331 11.50 4.78 -10.54
N ALA A 332 10.34 5.36 -10.24
CA ALA A 332 10.13 6.12 -9.01
C ALA A 332 10.19 5.23 -7.77
N LEU A 333 9.61 4.02 -7.83
CA LEU A 333 9.74 3.03 -6.74
C LEU A 333 11.21 2.72 -6.42
N LYS A 334 12.04 2.48 -7.45
CA LYS A 334 13.49 2.24 -7.29
C LYS A 334 14.17 3.40 -6.55
N VAL A 335 13.85 4.64 -6.91
CA VAL A 335 14.44 5.82 -6.24
C VAL A 335 14.07 5.86 -4.76
N GLY A 336 12.82 5.59 -4.42
CA GLY A 336 12.39 5.51 -3.02
C GLY A 336 13.00 4.33 -2.27
N MET A 337 13.07 3.16 -2.90
CA MET A 337 13.69 1.96 -2.32
C MET A 337 15.20 2.10 -2.10
N ASP A 338 15.89 2.90 -2.91
CA ASP A 338 17.31 3.19 -2.70
C ASP A 338 17.58 3.86 -1.35
N LEU A 339 16.62 4.59 -0.79
CA LEU A 339 16.75 5.15 0.56
C LEU A 339 16.86 4.02 1.60
N LEU A 340 16.06 2.98 1.49
CA LEU A 340 16.11 1.81 2.37
C LEU A 340 17.37 0.97 2.13
N LEU A 341 17.63 0.62 0.87
CA LEU A 341 18.69 -0.33 0.50
C LEU A 341 20.07 0.27 0.62
N GLN A 342 20.27 1.53 0.17
CA GLN A 342 21.59 2.14 0.07
C GLN A 342 21.93 3.03 1.28
N GLN A 343 20.96 3.78 1.83
CA GLN A 343 21.23 4.67 2.97
C GLN A 343 21.03 3.95 4.30
N GLU A 344 19.90 3.29 4.50
CA GLU A 344 19.57 2.60 5.76
C GLU A 344 20.14 1.18 5.84
N LYS A 345 20.64 0.64 4.71
CA LYS A 345 21.20 -0.72 4.63
C LYS A 345 20.21 -1.80 5.09
N VAL A 346 18.95 -1.61 4.73
CA VAL A 346 17.90 -2.61 4.98
C VAL A 346 18.21 -3.85 4.16
N GLU A 347 18.22 -5.00 4.82
CA GLU A 347 18.39 -6.30 4.17
C GLU A 347 17.03 -6.89 3.83
N ILE A 348 16.87 -7.41 2.62
CA ILE A 348 15.62 -8.01 2.14
C ILE A 348 15.95 -9.38 1.54
N ASP A 349 15.36 -10.43 2.09
CA ASP A 349 15.59 -11.81 1.64
C ASP A 349 14.65 -12.19 0.47
N ALA A 350 13.43 -11.67 0.46
CA ALA A 350 12.44 -11.93 -0.58
C ALA A 350 11.40 -10.82 -0.73
N ILE A 351 11.00 -10.57 -1.97
CA ILE A 351 9.88 -9.71 -2.34
C ILE A 351 8.79 -10.55 -2.99
N TYR A 352 7.53 -10.29 -2.61
CA TYR A 352 6.36 -10.93 -3.22
C TYR A 352 5.62 -9.92 -4.10
N GLY A 353 5.70 -10.13 -5.44
CA GLY A 353 5.06 -9.28 -6.43
C GLY A 353 3.60 -9.68 -6.68
N HIS A 354 2.71 -8.70 -6.78
CA HIS A 354 1.35 -8.91 -7.23
C HIS A 354 0.81 -7.72 -8.04
N GLY A 355 -0.26 -7.95 -8.80
CA GLY A 355 -0.86 -6.95 -9.68
C GLY A 355 -0.77 -7.30 -11.15
N GLY A 356 -1.43 -6.49 -11.98
CA GLY A 356 -1.63 -6.79 -13.40
C GLY A 356 -0.36 -6.93 -14.23
N ILE A 357 0.69 -6.20 -13.88
CA ILE A 357 1.97 -6.22 -14.61
C ILE A 357 2.67 -7.59 -14.54
N PHE A 358 2.43 -8.37 -13.49
CA PHE A 358 3.03 -9.69 -13.28
C PHE A 358 2.32 -10.84 -14.00
N LYS A 359 1.17 -10.60 -14.66
CA LYS A 359 0.45 -11.63 -15.43
C LYS A 359 1.30 -12.28 -16.52
N THR A 360 2.19 -11.52 -17.17
CA THR A 360 3.17 -12.09 -18.10
C THR A 360 4.34 -12.62 -17.30
N LYS A 361 4.33 -13.96 -17.08
CA LYS A 361 5.34 -14.66 -16.27
C LYS A 361 6.77 -14.31 -16.70
N GLY A 362 7.65 -14.05 -15.74
CA GLY A 362 9.09 -13.87 -15.93
C GLY A 362 9.51 -12.52 -16.50
N VAL A 363 8.62 -11.59 -16.86
CA VAL A 363 9.04 -10.30 -17.43
C VAL A 363 9.15 -9.23 -16.34
N ALA A 364 8.02 -8.69 -15.86
CA ALA A 364 8.05 -7.67 -14.82
C ALA A 364 8.68 -8.17 -13.51
N GLN A 365 8.57 -9.48 -13.25
CA GLN A 365 9.21 -10.13 -12.12
C GLN A 365 10.74 -10.04 -12.20
N ASN A 366 11.36 -10.33 -13.37
CA ASN A 366 12.79 -10.18 -13.58
C ASN A 366 13.23 -8.71 -13.45
N TYR A 367 12.43 -7.77 -13.98
CA TYR A 367 12.78 -6.36 -13.93
C TYR A 367 12.66 -5.77 -12.52
N LEU A 368 11.69 -6.22 -11.74
CA LEU A 368 11.61 -5.84 -10.33
C LEU A 368 12.76 -6.44 -9.52
N ALA A 369 13.13 -7.71 -9.78
CA ALA A 369 14.29 -8.33 -9.14
C ALA A 369 15.58 -7.57 -9.46
N ALA A 370 15.76 -7.15 -10.72
CA ALA A 370 16.89 -6.32 -11.14
C ALA A 370 16.88 -4.94 -10.47
N ALA A 371 15.71 -4.28 -10.42
CA ALA A 371 15.56 -2.96 -9.81
C ALA A 371 15.95 -2.95 -8.33
N LEU A 372 15.56 -3.99 -7.58
CA LEU A 372 15.78 -4.08 -6.14
C LEU A 372 17.01 -4.91 -5.75
N ASN A 373 17.65 -5.57 -6.72
CA ASN A 373 18.72 -6.53 -6.50
C ASN A 373 18.36 -7.57 -5.41
N THR A 374 17.14 -8.10 -5.49
CA THR A 374 16.53 -8.97 -4.48
C THR A 374 15.69 -10.03 -5.18
N PRO A 375 15.63 -11.29 -4.68
CA PRO A 375 14.73 -12.29 -5.22
C PRO A 375 13.28 -11.84 -5.20
N VAL A 376 12.57 -12.05 -6.30
CA VAL A 376 11.13 -11.72 -6.42
C VAL A 376 10.33 -12.98 -6.70
N SER A 377 9.31 -13.20 -5.88
CA SER A 377 8.36 -14.30 -6.01
C SER A 377 6.98 -13.79 -6.43
N VAL A 378 6.28 -14.53 -7.26
CA VAL A 378 4.88 -14.29 -7.62
C VAL A 378 4.09 -15.56 -7.33
N MET A 379 3.17 -15.48 -6.36
CA MET A 379 2.34 -16.61 -5.95
C MET A 379 1.11 -16.73 -6.83
N GLU A 380 0.59 -17.95 -7.04
CA GLU A 380 -0.66 -18.15 -7.80
C GLU A 380 -1.87 -17.52 -7.10
N THR A 381 -1.86 -17.43 -5.78
CA THR A 381 -2.88 -16.80 -4.94
C THR A 381 -2.75 -15.27 -4.87
N ALA A 382 -1.75 -14.68 -5.49
CA ALA A 382 -1.48 -13.23 -5.41
C ALA A 382 -2.64 -12.34 -5.94
N GLY A 383 -3.58 -12.93 -6.69
CA GLY A 383 -4.78 -12.24 -7.20
C GLY A 383 -5.96 -12.16 -6.22
N GLU A 384 -5.94 -12.90 -5.11
CA GLU A 384 -7.08 -13.01 -4.19
C GLU A 384 -7.21 -11.79 -3.25
N GLY A 385 -6.12 -11.08 -3.01
CA GLY A 385 -6.09 -9.76 -2.37
C GLY A 385 -6.56 -9.69 -0.92
N GLY A 386 -7.07 -8.51 -0.53
CA GLY A 386 -7.47 -8.20 0.84
C GLY A 386 -8.48 -9.16 1.48
N PRO A 387 -9.56 -9.60 0.79
CA PRO A 387 -10.50 -10.56 1.37
C PRO A 387 -9.87 -11.88 1.77
N TRP A 388 -8.93 -12.40 0.99
CA TRP A 388 -8.16 -13.59 1.32
C TRP A 388 -7.27 -13.36 2.55
N GLY A 389 -6.52 -12.26 2.57
CA GLY A 389 -5.69 -11.90 3.74
C GLY A 389 -6.51 -11.75 5.01
N MET A 390 -7.72 -11.16 4.93
CA MET A 390 -8.60 -11.04 6.08
C MET A 390 -9.14 -12.41 6.53
N ALA A 391 -9.48 -13.30 5.60
CA ALA A 391 -9.88 -14.68 5.92
C ALA A 391 -8.76 -15.44 6.63
N LEU A 392 -7.50 -15.23 6.23
CA LEU A 392 -6.33 -15.81 6.90
C LEU A 392 -6.13 -15.26 8.32
N LEU A 393 -6.35 -13.96 8.55
CA LEU A 393 -6.32 -13.36 9.89
C LEU A 393 -7.42 -13.92 10.80
N THR A 394 -8.62 -14.16 10.25
CA THR A 394 -9.70 -14.82 11.02
C THR A 394 -9.38 -16.28 11.32
N ALA A 395 -8.77 -17.01 10.37
CA ALA A 395 -8.32 -18.38 10.59
C ALA A 395 -7.22 -18.42 11.66
N TYR A 396 -6.27 -17.48 11.62
CA TYR A 396 -5.24 -17.36 12.65
C TYR A 396 -5.83 -17.11 14.04
N LEU A 397 -6.83 -16.22 14.17
CA LEU A 397 -7.52 -15.98 15.43
C LEU A 397 -8.06 -17.27 16.06
N VAL A 398 -8.62 -18.15 15.23
CA VAL A 398 -9.33 -19.37 15.69
C VAL A 398 -8.39 -20.58 15.88
N HIS A 399 -7.36 -20.68 15.05
CA HIS A 399 -6.59 -21.93 14.92
C HIS A 399 -5.13 -21.83 15.36
N LYS A 400 -4.61 -20.63 15.65
CA LYS A 400 -3.21 -20.50 16.09
C LYS A 400 -2.92 -21.31 17.34
N ALA A 401 -1.76 -21.92 17.41
CA ALA A 401 -1.26 -22.54 18.64
C ALA A 401 -0.85 -21.45 19.66
N GLU A 402 -0.75 -21.85 20.93
CA GLU A 402 -0.24 -20.94 21.96
C GLU A 402 1.20 -20.51 21.67
N GLY A 403 1.44 -19.21 21.60
CA GLY A 403 2.77 -18.65 21.28
C GLY A 403 3.14 -18.66 19.81
N GLU A 404 2.29 -19.18 18.92
CA GLU A 404 2.56 -19.18 17.47
C GLU A 404 2.42 -17.78 16.90
N SER A 405 3.46 -17.32 16.17
CA SER A 405 3.44 -16.03 15.48
C SER A 405 2.58 -16.07 14.21
N LEU A 406 2.10 -14.92 13.75
CA LEU A 406 1.39 -14.82 12.47
C LEU A 406 2.27 -15.31 11.29
N ALA A 407 3.55 -14.96 11.30
CA ALA A 407 4.49 -15.37 10.25
C ALA A 407 4.64 -16.90 10.22
N ASP A 408 4.82 -17.56 11.38
CA ASP A 408 4.95 -19.02 11.45
C ASP A 408 3.66 -19.73 11.04
N TYR A 409 2.51 -19.21 11.48
CA TYR A 409 1.20 -19.74 11.07
C TYR A 409 1.02 -19.70 9.55
N LEU A 410 1.32 -18.57 8.93
CA LEU A 410 1.22 -18.42 7.48
C LEU A 410 2.21 -19.36 6.76
N GLU A 411 3.46 -19.41 7.19
CA GLU A 411 4.49 -20.24 6.56
C GLU A 411 4.16 -21.74 6.66
N HIS A 412 3.73 -22.22 7.83
CA HIS A 412 3.57 -23.65 8.07
C HIS A 412 2.18 -24.20 7.73
N HIS A 413 1.12 -23.40 7.90
CA HIS A 413 -0.26 -23.90 7.76
C HIS A 413 -0.95 -23.44 6.49
N VAL A 414 -0.53 -22.29 5.93
CA VAL A 414 -1.20 -21.70 4.77
C VAL A 414 -0.38 -21.87 3.50
N PHE A 415 0.87 -21.43 3.54
CA PHE A 415 1.73 -21.38 2.36
C PHE A 415 2.72 -22.56 2.29
N ALA A 416 2.67 -23.52 3.21
CA ALA A 416 3.42 -24.76 3.11
C ALA A 416 3.05 -25.51 1.82
N GLY A 417 3.96 -25.54 0.85
CA GLY A 417 3.72 -26.15 -0.46
C GLY A 417 2.97 -25.26 -1.46
N ALA A 418 2.80 -23.97 -1.17
CA ALA A 418 2.21 -23.04 -2.13
C ALA A 418 3.04 -22.95 -3.41
N VAL A 419 2.33 -22.93 -4.55
CA VAL A 419 2.95 -22.87 -5.87
C VAL A 419 3.13 -21.40 -6.27
N GLY A 420 4.31 -21.08 -6.75
CA GLY A 420 4.68 -19.77 -7.25
C GLY A 420 5.92 -19.84 -8.12
N THR A 421 6.27 -18.72 -8.72
CA THR A 421 7.55 -18.57 -9.45
C THR A 421 8.44 -17.63 -8.65
N SER A 422 9.71 -18.01 -8.47
CA SER A 422 10.73 -17.14 -7.89
C SER A 422 11.83 -16.92 -8.90
N VAL A 423 12.35 -15.70 -8.98
CA VAL A 423 13.49 -15.35 -9.83
C VAL A 423 14.52 -14.59 -8.99
N ASP A 424 15.78 -14.98 -9.19
CA ASP A 424 16.91 -14.24 -8.65
C ASP A 424 17.28 -13.08 -9.59
N PRO A 425 17.85 -11.98 -9.07
CA PRO A 425 18.30 -10.87 -9.89
C PRO A 425 19.44 -11.30 -10.84
N ASP A 426 19.28 -11.06 -12.15
CA ASP A 426 20.37 -11.25 -13.12
C ASP A 426 21.37 -10.08 -13.00
N PRO A 427 22.66 -10.32 -12.78
CA PRO A 427 23.65 -9.24 -12.62
C PRO A 427 23.70 -8.25 -13.78
N LYS A 428 23.49 -8.70 -15.02
CA LYS A 428 23.47 -7.81 -16.19
C LYS A 428 22.26 -6.88 -16.17
N ASP A 429 21.11 -7.42 -15.78
CA ASP A 429 19.89 -6.63 -15.68
C ASP A 429 19.93 -5.67 -14.47
N VAL A 430 20.61 -6.06 -13.37
CA VAL A 430 20.88 -5.16 -12.22
C VAL A 430 21.74 -3.97 -12.66
N GLU A 431 22.87 -4.22 -13.33
CA GLU A 431 23.74 -3.15 -13.88
C GLU A 431 22.98 -2.28 -14.89
N GLY A 432 22.19 -2.90 -15.77
CA GLY A 432 21.39 -2.22 -16.78
C GLY A 432 20.30 -1.35 -16.16
N PHE A 433 19.59 -1.87 -15.14
CA PHE A 433 18.56 -1.09 -14.43
C PHE A 433 19.18 0.08 -13.66
N GLU A 434 20.34 -0.10 -13.04
CA GLU A 434 21.06 0.97 -12.35
C GLU A 434 21.49 2.08 -13.33
N ALA A 435 22.01 1.72 -14.52
CA ALA A 435 22.32 2.68 -15.56
C ALA A 435 21.08 3.45 -16.05
N TYR A 436 19.94 2.75 -16.22
CA TYR A 436 18.67 3.38 -16.54
C TYR A 436 18.19 4.31 -15.41
N ALA A 437 18.20 3.84 -14.16
CA ALA A 437 17.77 4.61 -12.99
C ALA A 437 18.59 5.90 -12.79
N ASN A 438 19.89 5.85 -13.10
CA ASN A 438 20.74 7.04 -13.08
C ASN A 438 20.33 8.06 -14.16
N ARG A 439 20.02 7.61 -15.40
CA ARG A 439 19.44 8.50 -16.42
C ARG A 439 18.09 9.06 -15.99
N PHE A 440 17.23 8.22 -15.44
CA PHE A 440 15.91 8.59 -14.93
C PHE A 440 16.00 9.68 -13.86
N LYS A 441 16.89 9.54 -12.88
CA LYS A 441 17.14 10.56 -11.84
C LYS A 441 17.73 11.84 -12.42
N ASN A 442 18.73 11.75 -13.28
CA ASN A 442 19.46 12.91 -13.80
C ASN A 442 18.64 13.76 -14.79
N ALA A 443 17.74 13.13 -15.56
CA ALA A 443 16.94 13.80 -16.57
C ALA A 443 15.57 14.32 -16.04
N ILE A 444 15.31 14.19 -14.72
CA ILE A 444 14.02 14.64 -14.14
C ILE A 444 13.75 16.14 -14.38
N ALA A 445 14.79 16.95 -14.54
CA ALA A 445 14.64 18.37 -14.88
C ALA A 445 13.94 18.58 -16.23
N VAL A 446 14.00 17.62 -17.17
CA VAL A 446 13.27 17.70 -18.44
C VAL A 446 11.77 17.54 -18.21
N GLU A 447 11.37 16.59 -17.35
CA GLU A 447 9.98 16.38 -16.91
C GLU A 447 9.44 17.64 -16.21
N GLN A 448 10.20 18.19 -15.27
CA GLN A 448 9.85 19.44 -14.56
C GLN A 448 9.71 20.62 -15.52
N ALA A 449 10.62 20.73 -16.49
CA ALA A 449 10.50 21.78 -17.53
C ALA A 449 9.28 21.59 -18.41
N ALA A 450 8.89 20.34 -18.71
CA ALA A 450 7.65 20.07 -19.45
C ALA A 450 6.40 20.44 -18.64
N VAL A 451 6.38 20.18 -17.33
CA VAL A 451 5.31 20.64 -16.43
C VAL A 451 5.18 22.17 -16.45
N ASP A 452 6.30 22.87 -16.39
CA ASP A 452 6.33 24.33 -16.35
C ASP A 452 5.93 25.00 -17.69
N LYS A 453 6.05 24.31 -18.83
CA LYS A 453 5.94 24.89 -20.16
C LYS A 453 4.76 24.39 -21.00
N LEU A 454 4.19 23.22 -20.65
CA LEU A 454 3.08 22.57 -21.35
C LEU A 454 1.82 22.51 -20.49
#